data_1f1fde9d4171d6746ec64614eacdcc7b
#
_entry.id   1f1fde9d4171d6746ec64614eacdcc7b
#
_cell.length_a   1.000
_cell.length_b   1.000
_cell.length_c   1.000
_cell.angle_alpha   90.00
_cell.angle_beta   90.00
_cell.angle_gamma   90.00
#
_symmetry.space_group_name_H-M   'P 1'
#
loop_
_entity.id
_entity.type
_entity.pdbx_description
1 polymer ?
#
loop_
_entity_poly.entity_id
_entity_poly.type
_entity_poly.pdbx_seq_one_letter_code
_entity_poly.pdbx_strand_id
1 'polypeptide(L)'
;VADVATAIATVAADPTSAYLAGGTTKIDMLRIYAEPSQRLVDINDLPIDHIEVQPDGAVRLGGLARMNDVALSPVVVDRFPMLSEALLLGASAQLRNMASMGGNMLQRVRCSYFRDAEAGCNKRAPGTGCSAIAGVNRGHAVLGTSPHCIATHPSDAAVALVALDAMIHFQNSGGHHAVAIDDFFLLPGDTPEREHPLNHGDLITAIEVPALPAARNSLYLKVRDRESYEFALASAACALTVTDGTVAEVRLALGGVATKPWRARKAEHVLRGAPATRETFTRAAEAELADAVPQAMNAFKIELAKRTMVRALETLTARGGAA
;
A
#
# COMPACT_ATOMS: atom_id res chain seq x y z
N VAL A 1 27.39 -2.31 2.18
CA VAL A 1 27.60 -2.25 3.66
C VAL A 1 27.36 -3.62 4.27
N ALA A 2 28.05 -3.93 5.39
CA ALA A 2 28.08 -5.29 5.94
C ALA A 2 26.98 -5.57 6.98
N ASP A 3 26.45 -4.55 7.62
CA ASP A 3 25.44 -4.68 8.68
C ASP A 3 24.50 -3.47 8.73
N VAL A 4 23.36 -3.66 9.41
CA VAL A 4 22.27 -2.68 9.51
C VAL A 4 22.72 -1.40 10.22
N ALA A 5 23.50 -1.53 11.31
CA ALA A 5 23.95 -0.38 12.09
C ALA A 5 24.88 0.52 11.28
N THR A 6 25.81 -0.07 10.52
CA THR A 6 26.71 0.65 9.60
C THR A 6 25.93 1.32 8.48
N ALA A 7 24.90 0.66 7.93
CA ALA A 7 24.06 1.25 6.90
C ALA A 7 23.34 2.51 7.44
N ILE A 8 22.71 2.40 8.59
CA ILE A 8 22.01 3.50 9.27
C ILE A 8 22.98 4.66 9.57
N ALA A 9 24.11 4.38 10.20
CA ALA A 9 25.09 5.40 10.54
C ALA A 9 25.60 6.13 9.28
N THR A 10 25.83 5.40 8.19
CA THR A 10 26.31 5.97 6.93
C THR A 10 25.30 6.91 6.29
N VAL A 11 24.01 6.52 6.25
CA VAL A 11 22.97 7.37 5.66
C VAL A 11 22.63 8.54 6.58
N ALA A 12 22.50 8.32 7.87
CA ALA A 12 22.17 9.37 8.84
C ALA A 12 23.24 10.49 8.91
N ALA A 13 24.50 10.17 8.64
CA ALA A 13 25.61 11.13 8.67
C ALA A 13 25.64 12.08 7.44
N ASP A 14 24.95 11.74 6.36
CA ASP A 14 24.99 12.50 5.11
C ASP A 14 23.58 12.69 4.53
N PRO A 15 22.98 13.91 4.64
CA PRO A 15 21.64 14.18 4.17
C PRO A 15 21.44 14.05 2.66
N THR A 16 22.53 13.97 1.89
CA THR A 16 22.50 13.76 0.44
C THR A 16 22.55 12.29 0.04
N SER A 17 22.74 11.39 1.02
CA SER A 17 22.79 9.95 0.80
C SER A 17 21.38 9.32 0.82
N ALA A 18 21.25 8.14 0.21
CA ALA A 18 20.03 7.33 0.27
C ALA A 18 20.36 5.85 0.21
N TYR A 19 19.49 5.01 0.78
CA TYR A 19 19.57 3.56 0.61
C TYR A 19 19.27 3.15 -0.83
N LEU A 20 19.98 2.12 -1.29
CA LEU A 20 19.72 1.42 -2.54
C LEU A 20 19.45 -0.05 -2.25
N ALA A 21 18.20 -0.46 -2.37
CA ALA A 21 17.77 -1.86 -2.40
C ALA A 21 17.62 -2.31 -3.87
N GLY A 22 16.48 -2.81 -4.30
CA GLY A 22 16.24 -3.21 -5.69
C GLY A 22 16.27 -2.09 -6.74
N GLY A 23 16.33 -0.84 -6.34
CA GLY A 23 16.52 0.32 -7.21
C GLY A 23 15.30 0.72 -8.07
N THR A 24 14.24 -0.07 -8.10
CA THR A 24 13.10 0.10 -9.02
C THR A 24 12.33 1.41 -8.84
N THR A 25 12.41 2.04 -7.67
CA THR A 25 11.89 3.39 -7.42
C THR A 25 13.02 4.41 -7.36
N LYS A 26 14.08 4.15 -6.59
CA LYS A 26 15.13 5.16 -6.34
C LYS A 26 15.84 5.59 -7.63
N ILE A 27 16.22 4.64 -8.50
CA ILE A 27 16.87 4.97 -9.77
C ILE A 27 15.92 5.72 -10.72
N ASP A 28 14.62 5.36 -10.72
CA ASP A 28 13.61 6.08 -11.48
C ASP A 28 13.47 7.55 -11.00
N MET A 29 13.42 7.78 -9.67
CA MET A 29 13.34 9.14 -9.10
C MET A 29 14.59 9.97 -9.38
N LEU A 30 15.77 9.35 -9.40
CA LEU A 30 17.03 10.02 -9.79
C LEU A 30 17.00 10.46 -11.27
N ARG A 31 16.54 9.58 -12.16
CA ARG A 31 16.47 9.84 -13.60
C ARG A 31 15.52 10.97 -13.98
N ILE A 32 14.47 11.18 -13.24
CA ILE A 32 13.49 12.26 -13.46
C ILE A 32 13.76 13.48 -12.56
N TYR A 33 14.86 13.48 -11.81
CA TYR A 33 15.24 14.56 -10.88
C TYR A 33 14.18 14.89 -9.81
N ALA A 34 13.29 13.95 -9.50
CA ALA A 34 12.27 14.14 -8.46
C ALA A 34 12.83 14.01 -7.04
N GLU A 35 13.86 13.17 -6.86
CA GLU A 35 14.55 12.95 -5.58
C GLU A 35 16.05 12.78 -5.79
N PRO A 36 16.80 13.87 -5.93
CA PRO A 36 18.24 13.82 -6.13
C PRO A 36 18.94 13.22 -4.89
N SER A 37 19.98 12.44 -5.12
CA SER A 37 20.90 11.94 -4.09
C SER A 37 22.30 11.91 -4.69
N GLN A 38 23.28 12.35 -3.89
CA GLN A 38 24.69 12.36 -4.34
C GLN A 38 25.40 11.05 -4.04
N ARG A 39 24.89 10.29 -3.05
CA ARG A 39 25.47 9.01 -2.62
C ARG A 39 24.39 7.96 -2.45
N LEU A 40 24.64 6.76 -2.98
CA LEU A 40 23.80 5.59 -2.76
C LEU A 40 24.53 4.59 -1.86
N VAL A 41 23.85 4.13 -0.83
CA VAL A 41 24.33 3.09 0.10
C VAL A 41 23.63 1.79 -0.25
N ASP A 42 24.36 0.89 -0.91
CA ASP A 42 23.83 -0.43 -1.27
C ASP A 42 23.62 -1.27 -0.01
N ILE A 43 22.38 -1.74 0.16
CA ILE A 43 21.92 -2.55 1.30
C ILE A 43 21.48 -3.96 0.91
N ASN A 44 21.71 -4.39 -0.35
CA ASN A 44 21.20 -5.67 -0.83
C ASN A 44 21.77 -6.89 -0.10
N ASP A 45 22.98 -6.79 0.46
CA ASP A 45 23.64 -7.88 1.18
C ASP A 45 23.31 -7.91 2.70
N LEU A 46 22.44 -7.05 3.19
CA LEU A 46 22.05 -7.09 4.60
C LEU A 46 21.14 -8.30 4.89
N PRO A 47 21.32 -8.98 6.04
CA PRO A 47 20.58 -10.19 6.41
C PRO A 47 19.16 -9.86 6.90
N ILE A 48 18.37 -9.14 6.13
CA ILE A 48 16.97 -8.76 6.41
C ILE A 48 16.05 -9.08 5.21
N ASP A 49 16.28 -10.20 4.55
CA ASP A 49 15.55 -10.66 3.35
C ASP A 49 14.72 -11.92 3.59
N HIS A 50 14.70 -12.48 4.80
CA HIS A 50 14.04 -13.75 5.12
C HIS A 50 12.52 -13.60 5.26
N ILE A 51 11.80 -14.70 4.97
CA ILE A 51 10.38 -14.87 5.23
C ILE A 51 10.26 -15.92 6.33
N GLU A 52 9.76 -15.53 7.51
CA GLU A 52 9.78 -16.37 8.72
C GLU A 52 8.40 -16.45 9.36
N VAL A 53 8.01 -17.65 9.81
CA VAL A 53 6.85 -17.83 10.68
C VAL A 53 7.31 -17.68 12.12
N GLN A 54 6.72 -16.74 12.83
CA GLN A 54 7.02 -16.47 14.23
C GLN A 54 6.31 -17.49 15.16
N PRO A 55 6.77 -17.66 16.41
CA PRO A 55 6.16 -18.62 17.35
C PRO A 55 4.67 -18.37 17.64
N ASP A 56 4.20 -17.13 17.56
CA ASP A 56 2.79 -16.74 17.71
C ASP A 56 1.95 -16.94 16.44
N GLY A 57 2.60 -17.43 15.36
CA GLY A 57 1.98 -17.66 14.06
C GLY A 57 1.98 -16.45 13.12
N ALA A 58 2.47 -15.29 13.54
CA ALA A 58 2.69 -14.16 12.64
C ALA A 58 3.71 -14.51 11.55
N VAL A 59 3.67 -13.83 10.43
CA VAL A 59 4.65 -13.97 9.34
C VAL A 59 5.45 -12.70 9.21
N ARG A 60 6.76 -12.82 9.43
CA ARG A 60 7.71 -11.73 9.29
C ARG A 60 8.34 -11.74 7.90
N LEU A 61 8.14 -10.68 7.15
CA LEU A 61 8.69 -10.45 5.82
C LEU A 61 9.86 -9.48 5.97
N GLY A 62 11.07 -9.90 5.68
CA GLY A 62 12.26 -9.03 5.74
C GLY A 62 12.11 -7.81 4.83
N GLY A 63 12.69 -6.68 5.23
CA GLY A 63 12.64 -5.43 4.46
C GLY A 63 13.24 -5.54 3.07
N LEU A 64 14.21 -6.46 2.87
CA LEU A 64 14.85 -6.77 1.60
C LEU A 64 14.27 -8.00 0.88
N ALA A 65 13.30 -8.72 1.48
CA ALA A 65 12.61 -9.81 0.79
C ALA A 65 12.05 -9.30 -0.54
N ARG A 66 12.28 -10.06 -1.62
CA ARG A 66 11.81 -9.65 -2.95
C ARG A 66 10.30 -9.81 -3.06
N MET A 67 9.65 -8.87 -3.72
CA MET A 67 8.19 -8.93 -3.92
C MET A 67 7.76 -10.26 -4.54
N ASN A 68 8.54 -10.80 -5.49
CA ASN A 68 8.21 -12.06 -6.15
C ASN A 68 8.35 -13.26 -5.21
N ASP A 69 9.38 -13.28 -4.37
CA ASP A 69 9.60 -14.37 -3.40
C ASP A 69 8.50 -14.39 -2.33
N VAL A 70 8.09 -13.20 -1.87
CA VAL A 70 6.94 -13.08 -0.95
C VAL A 70 5.64 -13.52 -1.62
N ALA A 71 5.39 -13.10 -2.87
CA ALA A 71 4.18 -13.44 -3.61
C ALA A 71 4.02 -14.95 -3.81
N LEU A 72 5.12 -15.67 -4.03
CA LEU A 72 5.15 -17.11 -4.29
C LEU A 72 5.45 -17.96 -3.05
N SER A 73 5.70 -17.34 -1.91
CA SER A 73 5.96 -18.05 -0.66
C SER A 73 4.74 -18.90 -0.26
N PRO A 74 4.92 -20.23 -0.03
CA PRO A 74 3.81 -21.11 0.33
C PRO A 74 3.01 -20.63 1.55
N VAL A 75 3.68 -20.06 2.55
CA VAL A 75 3.02 -19.55 3.75
C VAL A 75 2.17 -18.31 3.44
N VAL A 76 2.60 -17.45 2.52
CA VAL A 76 1.84 -16.25 2.11
C VAL A 76 0.67 -16.64 1.23
N VAL A 77 0.89 -17.56 0.28
CA VAL A 77 -0.18 -18.09 -0.60
C VAL A 77 -1.29 -18.77 0.22
N ASP A 78 -0.92 -19.58 1.22
CA ASP A 78 -1.88 -20.31 2.06
C ASP A 78 -2.61 -19.42 3.07
N ARG A 79 -1.87 -18.53 3.77
CA ARG A 79 -2.43 -17.77 4.90
C ARG A 79 -3.00 -16.42 4.53
N PHE A 80 -2.45 -15.79 3.46
CA PHE A 80 -2.76 -14.42 3.05
C PHE A 80 -2.93 -14.30 1.53
N PRO A 81 -3.87 -15.04 0.90
CA PRO A 81 -4.05 -15.03 -0.55
C PRO A 81 -4.14 -13.62 -1.14
N MET A 82 -4.83 -12.69 -0.46
CA MET A 82 -4.92 -11.30 -0.90
C MET A 82 -3.55 -10.61 -1.05
N LEU A 83 -2.57 -10.95 -0.21
CA LEU A 83 -1.23 -10.35 -0.30
C LEU A 83 -0.46 -10.92 -1.50
N SER A 84 -0.52 -12.24 -1.70
CA SER A 84 0.05 -12.90 -2.88
C SER A 84 -0.53 -12.32 -4.17
N GLU A 85 -1.87 -12.25 -4.28
CA GLU A 85 -2.58 -11.70 -5.45
C GLU A 85 -2.21 -10.23 -5.68
N ALA A 86 -2.18 -9.40 -4.63
CA ALA A 86 -1.80 -7.99 -4.73
C ALA A 86 -0.39 -7.80 -5.27
N LEU A 87 0.57 -8.60 -4.79
CA LEU A 87 1.94 -8.57 -5.28
C LEU A 87 2.03 -9.03 -6.73
N LEU A 88 1.35 -10.12 -7.11
CA LEU A 88 1.37 -10.67 -8.47
C LEU A 88 0.71 -9.74 -9.50
N LEU A 89 -0.32 -8.98 -9.07
CA LEU A 89 -0.98 -7.96 -9.90
C LEU A 89 -0.22 -6.62 -9.93
N GLY A 90 0.79 -6.46 -9.08
CA GLY A 90 1.67 -5.30 -9.05
C GLY A 90 2.85 -5.43 -10.02
N ALA A 91 3.26 -4.30 -10.61
CA ALA A 91 4.44 -4.18 -11.48
C ALA A 91 4.51 -5.23 -12.61
N SER A 92 5.72 -5.57 -13.09
CA SER A 92 6.02 -6.71 -13.94
C SER A 92 6.80 -7.77 -13.17
N ALA A 93 6.90 -8.99 -13.69
CA ALA A 93 7.70 -10.07 -13.08
C ALA A 93 9.15 -9.63 -12.85
N GLN A 94 9.76 -8.98 -13.85
CA GLN A 94 11.14 -8.47 -13.77
C GLN A 94 11.30 -7.45 -12.64
N LEU A 95 10.36 -6.52 -12.50
CA LEU A 95 10.40 -5.53 -11.41
C LEU A 95 10.20 -6.18 -10.05
N ARG A 96 9.27 -7.16 -9.91
CA ARG A 96 9.05 -7.88 -8.66
C ARG A 96 10.27 -8.69 -8.21
N ASN A 97 11.06 -9.20 -9.14
CA ASN A 97 12.32 -9.92 -8.85
C ASN A 97 13.40 -9.00 -8.25
N MET A 98 13.30 -7.69 -8.46
CA MET A 98 14.27 -6.71 -7.95
C MET A 98 13.72 -5.91 -6.77
N ALA A 99 12.45 -5.55 -6.80
CA ALA A 99 11.82 -4.70 -5.79
C ALA A 99 11.73 -5.43 -4.45
N SER A 100 12.15 -4.76 -3.38
CA SER A 100 12.08 -5.24 -2.00
C SER A 100 10.77 -4.82 -1.32
N MET A 101 10.36 -5.53 -0.28
CA MET A 101 9.15 -5.21 0.49
C MET A 101 9.26 -3.86 1.19
N GLY A 102 10.38 -3.54 1.84
CA GLY A 102 10.62 -2.23 2.43
C GLY A 102 10.61 -1.11 1.40
N GLY A 103 11.24 -1.33 0.23
CA GLY A 103 11.20 -0.39 -0.89
C GLY A 103 9.79 -0.21 -1.47
N ASN A 104 8.96 -1.25 -1.45
CA ASN A 104 7.56 -1.14 -1.87
C ASN A 104 6.74 -0.24 -0.94
N MET A 105 6.96 -0.31 0.39
CA MET A 105 6.30 0.59 1.35
C MET A 105 6.71 2.05 1.16
N LEU A 106 7.92 2.31 0.69
CA LEU A 106 8.49 3.64 0.47
C LEU A 106 8.38 4.12 -0.98
N GLN A 107 7.64 3.40 -1.85
CA GLN A 107 7.48 3.85 -3.22
C GLN A 107 6.70 5.16 -3.30
N ARG A 108 7.16 6.07 -4.16
CA ARG A 108 6.55 7.39 -4.35
C ARG A 108 5.33 7.35 -5.27
N VAL A 109 4.49 8.34 -5.13
CA VAL A 109 3.29 8.52 -5.97
C VAL A 109 3.61 8.56 -7.47
N ARG A 110 2.63 8.18 -8.30
CA ARG A 110 2.75 8.16 -9.77
C ARG A 110 2.03 9.32 -10.45
N CYS A 111 1.76 10.38 -9.70
CA CYS A 111 1.22 11.63 -10.22
C CYS A 111 2.18 12.21 -11.28
N SER A 112 1.67 12.52 -12.48
CA SER A 112 2.48 13.08 -13.58
C SER A 112 3.12 14.40 -13.19
N TYR A 113 2.41 15.23 -12.44
CA TYR A 113 2.92 16.53 -11.96
C TYR A 113 3.99 16.40 -10.85
N PHE A 114 3.96 15.36 -10.04
CA PHE A 114 5.06 15.02 -9.14
C PHE A 114 6.32 14.60 -9.92
N ARG A 115 6.12 13.89 -11.03
CA ARG A 115 7.20 13.35 -11.87
C ARG A 115 7.73 14.34 -12.91
N ASP A 116 7.06 15.46 -13.09
CA ASP A 116 7.48 16.55 -13.96
C ASP A 116 8.12 17.65 -13.10
N ALA A 117 9.44 17.86 -13.28
CA ALA A 117 10.22 18.80 -12.47
C ALA A 117 9.75 20.27 -12.62
N GLU A 118 9.10 20.62 -13.73
CA GLU A 118 8.64 21.99 -14.02
C GLU A 118 7.22 22.27 -13.48
N ALA A 119 6.45 21.21 -13.18
CA ALA A 119 5.09 21.37 -12.67
C ALA A 119 5.09 21.75 -11.17
N GLY A 120 4.16 22.60 -10.75
CA GLY A 120 3.93 22.91 -9.33
C GLY A 120 3.47 21.67 -8.57
N CYS A 121 4.23 21.26 -7.54
CA CYS A 121 3.92 20.08 -6.74
C CYS A 121 4.43 20.24 -5.30
N ASN A 122 3.50 20.47 -4.36
CA ASN A 122 3.81 20.60 -2.94
C ASN A 122 4.49 19.35 -2.34
N LYS A 123 4.26 18.17 -2.91
CA LYS A 123 4.89 16.92 -2.46
C LYS A 123 6.37 16.85 -2.84
N ARG A 124 6.78 17.46 -3.97
CA ARG A 124 8.18 17.52 -4.42
C ARG A 124 8.88 18.77 -3.90
N ALA A 125 8.19 19.92 -3.97
CA ALA A 125 8.70 21.23 -3.58
C ALA A 125 7.59 21.97 -2.80
N PRO A 126 7.60 21.93 -1.47
CA PRO A 126 6.58 22.57 -0.63
C PRO A 126 6.39 24.04 -0.98
N GLY A 127 5.14 24.50 -1.03
CA GLY A 127 4.77 25.89 -1.36
C GLY A 127 4.63 26.21 -2.85
N THR A 128 4.89 25.25 -3.76
CA THR A 128 4.76 25.48 -5.21
C THR A 128 3.35 25.21 -5.77
N GLY A 129 2.41 24.77 -4.91
CA GLY A 129 1.05 24.43 -5.30
C GLY A 129 0.89 22.98 -5.79
N CYS A 130 -0.30 22.66 -6.31
CA CYS A 130 -0.63 21.35 -6.85
C CYS A 130 -1.28 21.48 -8.23
N SER A 131 -0.51 21.33 -9.29
CA SER A 131 -0.99 21.43 -10.67
C SER A 131 -2.03 20.36 -11.04
N ALA A 132 -2.10 19.26 -10.29
CA ALA A 132 -3.07 18.19 -10.53
C ALA A 132 -4.52 18.61 -10.26
N ILE A 133 -4.76 19.52 -9.31
CA ILE A 133 -6.12 19.92 -8.90
C ILE A 133 -6.87 20.56 -10.05
N ALA A 134 -6.22 21.48 -10.76
CA ALA A 134 -6.80 22.16 -11.92
C ALA A 134 -6.45 21.49 -13.27
N GLY A 135 -5.62 20.43 -13.23
CA GLY A 135 -5.12 19.74 -14.41
C GLY A 135 -5.81 18.40 -14.72
N VAL A 136 -5.09 17.51 -15.39
CA VAL A 136 -5.57 16.16 -15.71
C VAL A 136 -5.50 15.31 -14.44
N ASN A 137 -6.67 14.99 -13.87
CA ASN A 137 -6.75 14.31 -12.57
C ASN A 137 -7.57 13.00 -12.57
N ARG A 138 -7.81 12.39 -13.74
CA ARG A 138 -8.58 11.14 -13.88
C ARG A 138 -8.08 10.01 -12.97
N GLY A 139 -6.75 9.85 -12.82
CA GLY A 139 -6.13 8.80 -12.00
C GLY A 139 -5.98 9.16 -10.51
N HIS A 140 -6.33 10.39 -10.09
CA HIS A 140 -6.07 10.89 -8.74
C HIS A 140 -7.10 10.42 -7.70
N ALA A 141 -6.82 10.69 -6.43
CA ALA A 141 -7.61 10.24 -5.29
C ALA A 141 -8.95 10.99 -5.16
N VAL A 142 -9.92 10.30 -4.56
CA VAL A 142 -11.22 10.85 -4.14
C VAL A 142 -11.42 10.75 -2.63
N LEU A 143 -10.52 10.04 -1.90
CA LEU A 143 -10.53 9.90 -0.44
C LEU A 143 -9.19 10.40 0.13
N GLY A 144 -9.26 11.00 1.33
CA GLY A 144 -8.07 11.46 2.06
C GLY A 144 -7.29 12.57 1.36
N THR A 145 -7.91 13.30 0.44
CA THR A 145 -7.31 14.44 -0.28
C THR A 145 -7.21 15.68 0.60
N SER A 146 -6.35 16.63 0.22
CA SER A 146 -6.27 17.95 0.82
C SER A 146 -6.20 19.04 -0.25
N PRO A 147 -6.35 20.33 0.11
CA PRO A 147 -6.10 21.43 -0.82
C PRO A 147 -4.68 21.47 -1.39
N HIS A 148 -3.77 20.69 -0.80
CA HIS A 148 -2.35 20.69 -1.16
C HIS A 148 -1.90 19.49 -1.97
N CYS A 149 -2.67 18.37 -1.96
CA CYS A 149 -2.35 17.16 -2.72
C CYS A 149 -3.53 16.20 -2.88
N ILE A 150 -3.67 15.69 -4.10
CA ILE A 150 -4.69 14.68 -4.46
C ILE A 150 -4.08 13.39 -5.04
N ALA A 151 -2.76 13.19 -4.91
CA ALA A 151 -2.09 12.03 -5.49
C ALA A 151 -2.54 10.71 -4.83
N THR A 152 -2.80 9.68 -5.64
CA THR A 152 -3.11 8.34 -5.14
C THR A 152 -1.86 7.60 -4.66
N HIS A 153 -1.99 6.81 -3.60
CA HIS A 153 -0.97 5.86 -3.19
C HIS A 153 -0.90 4.68 -4.18
N PRO A 154 0.30 4.30 -4.66
CA PRO A 154 0.41 3.37 -5.79
C PRO A 154 0.54 1.89 -5.40
N SER A 155 0.84 1.55 -4.13
CA SER A 155 1.18 0.19 -3.74
C SER A 155 -0.04 -0.72 -3.57
N ASP A 156 -0.15 -1.76 -4.40
CA ASP A 156 -1.13 -2.84 -4.24
C ASP A 156 -0.87 -3.65 -2.96
N ALA A 157 0.39 -3.98 -2.67
CA ALA A 157 0.78 -4.72 -1.47
C ALA A 157 0.42 -3.99 -0.18
N ALA A 158 0.60 -2.67 -0.13
CA ALA A 158 0.25 -1.87 1.04
C ALA A 158 -1.26 -1.91 1.34
N VAL A 159 -2.12 -2.00 0.31
CA VAL A 159 -3.57 -2.15 0.49
C VAL A 159 -3.90 -3.49 1.17
N ALA A 160 -3.28 -4.59 0.70
CA ALA A 160 -3.46 -5.90 1.33
C ALA A 160 -2.92 -5.92 2.78
N LEU A 161 -1.74 -5.33 3.01
CA LEU A 161 -1.12 -5.26 4.33
C LEU A 161 -1.95 -4.41 5.32
N VAL A 162 -2.60 -3.33 4.86
CA VAL A 162 -3.54 -2.54 5.69
C VAL A 162 -4.76 -3.36 6.06
N ALA A 163 -5.33 -4.15 5.15
CA ALA A 163 -6.42 -5.05 5.47
C ALA A 163 -6.02 -6.13 6.48
N LEU A 164 -4.75 -6.53 6.49
CA LEU A 164 -4.16 -7.54 7.37
C LEU A 164 -3.66 -6.98 8.71
N ASP A 165 -3.82 -5.69 8.99
CA ASP A 165 -3.32 -5.00 10.20
C ASP A 165 -1.80 -5.23 10.43
N ALA A 166 -1.00 -5.17 9.37
CA ALA A 166 0.43 -5.42 9.44
C ALA A 166 1.15 -4.35 10.28
N MET A 167 2.34 -4.72 10.80
CA MET A 167 3.26 -3.83 11.51
C MET A 167 4.50 -3.57 10.65
N ILE A 168 4.95 -2.33 10.59
CA ILE A 168 6.21 -1.95 9.96
C ILE A 168 7.27 -1.84 11.04
N HIS A 169 8.30 -2.68 10.94
CA HIS A 169 9.48 -2.64 11.79
C HIS A 169 10.58 -1.85 11.11
N PHE A 170 11.15 -0.91 11.80
CA PHE A 170 12.29 -0.12 11.32
C PHE A 170 13.33 0.06 12.42
N GLN A 171 14.53 0.40 12.02
CA GLN A 171 15.64 0.68 12.92
C GLN A 171 16.28 2.01 12.58
N ASN A 172 16.73 2.70 13.62
CA ASN A 172 17.55 3.91 13.53
C ASN A 172 18.65 3.89 14.58
N SER A 173 19.36 5.01 14.79
CA SER A 173 20.42 5.12 15.82
C SER A 173 19.91 4.94 17.24
N GLY A 174 18.60 5.11 17.49
CA GLY A 174 17.95 4.90 18.79
C GLY A 174 17.52 3.45 19.04
N GLY A 175 17.66 2.54 18.04
CA GLY A 175 17.31 1.14 18.17
C GLY A 175 16.16 0.69 17.27
N HIS A 176 15.44 -0.34 17.69
CA HIS A 176 14.31 -0.93 16.97
C HIS A 176 12.99 -0.25 17.33
N HIS A 177 12.16 -0.03 16.32
CA HIS A 177 10.85 0.55 16.42
C HIS A 177 9.83 -0.26 15.59
N ALA A 178 8.55 -0.14 15.96
CA ALA A 178 7.45 -0.70 15.18
C ALA A 178 6.30 0.31 15.15
N VAL A 179 5.58 0.35 14.03
CA VAL A 179 4.40 1.19 13.83
C VAL A 179 3.34 0.41 13.08
N ALA A 180 2.07 0.56 13.47
CA ALA A 180 0.97 -0.03 12.72
C ALA A 180 0.93 0.54 11.30
N ILE A 181 0.69 -0.30 10.31
CA ILE A 181 0.72 0.13 8.91
C ILE A 181 -0.31 1.22 8.59
N ASP A 182 -1.45 1.25 9.30
CA ASP A 182 -2.47 2.30 9.13
C ASP A 182 -1.99 3.67 9.59
N ASP A 183 -1.08 3.71 10.59
CA ASP A 183 -0.41 4.92 11.08
C ASP A 183 0.88 5.24 10.31
N PHE A 184 1.43 4.26 9.58
CA PHE A 184 2.64 4.45 8.78
C PHE A 184 2.40 5.36 7.58
N PHE A 185 1.27 5.22 6.89
CA PHE A 185 0.95 6.07 5.76
C PHE A 185 0.21 7.32 6.20
N LEU A 186 0.81 8.49 5.99
CA LEU A 186 0.26 9.78 6.40
C LEU A 186 -0.67 10.36 5.32
N LEU A 187 -1.74 11.01 5.78
CA LEU A 187 -2.56 11.85 4.92
C LEU A 187 -1.79 13.12 4.54
N PRO A 188 -1.99 13.68 3.34
CA PRO A 188 -1.23 14.86 2.89
C PRO A 188 -1.44 16.10 3.75
N GLY A 189 -2.66 16.32 4.29
CA GLY A 189 -2.94 17.50 5.12
C GLY A 189 -2.26 18.76 4.56
N ASP A 190 -1.54 19.46 5.43
CA ASP A 190 -0.76 20.65 5.09
C ASP A 190 0.71 20.34 4.74
N THR A 191 1.14 19.08 4.88
CA THR A 191 2.53 18.63 4.67
C THR A 191 2.60 17.42 3.71
N PRO A 192 2.18 17.57 2.45
CA PRO A 192 2.09 16.45 1.51
C PRO A 192 3.44 15.82 1.14
N GLU A 193 4.56 16.49 1.40
CA GLU A 193 5.92 15.98 1.24
C GLU A 193 6.24 14.84 2.22
N ARG A 194 5.53 14.78 3.36
CA ARG A 194 5.66 13.72 4.37
C ARG A 194 4.63 12.62 4.10
N GLU A 195 5.09 11.50 3.56
CA GLU A 195 4.22 10.35 3.24
C GLU A 195 4.24 9.27 4.34
N HIS A 196 5.23 9.31 5.25
CA HIS A 196 5.43 8.37 6.35
C HIS A 196 6.18 9.02 7.52
N PRO A 197 6.18 8.43 8.74
CA PRO A 197 6.82 9.01 9.92
C PRO A 197 8.34 8.84 9.96
N LEU A 198 8.94 8.03 9.08
CA LEU A 198 10.38 7.79 9.08
C LEU A 198 11.17 9.06 8.82
N ASN A 199 12.28 9.20 9.53
CA ASN A 199 13.26 10.23 9.31
C ASN A 199 14.37 9.76 8.35
N HIS A 200 15.21 10.71 7.90
CA HIS A 200 16.39 10.38 7.14
C HIS A 200 17.32 9.43 7.94
N GLY A 201 17.74 8.33 7.32
CA GLY A 201 18.54 7.29 7.96
C GLY A 201 17.73 6.17 8.63
N ASP A 202 16.44 6.31 8.84
CA ASP A 202 15.60 5.19 9.30
C ASP A 202 15.55 4.10 8.22
N LEU A 203 15.68 2.82 8.61
CA LEU A 203 15.68 1.68 7.70
C LEU A 203 14.57 0.70 8.05
N ILE A 204 13.66 0.42 7.14
CA ILE A 204 12.67 -0.65 7.31
C ILE A 204 13.39 -1.99 7.30
N THR A 205 13.28 -2.73 8.40
CA THR A 205 13.94 -4.03 8.57
C THR A 205 13.00 -5.20 8.34
N ALA A 206 11.69 -5.03 8.60
CA ALA A 206 10.69 -6.06 8.33
C ALA A 206 9.27 -5.48 8.24
N ILE A 207 8.36 -6.28 7.67
CA ILE A 207 6.92 -6.12 7.75
C ILE A 207 6.39 -7.38 8.41
N GLU A 208 5.63 -7.24 9.49
CA GLU A 208 5.05 -8.35 10.22
C GLU A 208 3.54 -8.41 9.97
N VAL A 209 3.07 -9.55 9.51
CA VAL A 209 1.66 -9.83 9.28
C VAL A 209 1.16 -10.72 10.40
N PRO A 210 0.23 -10.26 11.25
CA PRO A 210 -0.24 -11.04 12.39
C PRO A 210 -0.93 -12.35 11.96
N ALA A 211 -0.98 -13.31 12.84
CA ALA A 211 -1.77 -14.51 12.63
C ALA A 211 -3.26 -14.14 12.53
N LEU A 212 -3.83 -14.32 11.34
CA LEU A 212 -5.21 -13.97 11.05
C LEU A 212 -5.88 -15.11 10.28
N PRO A 213 -6.51 -16.10 10.97
CA PRO A 213 -7.14 -17.26 10.31
C PRO A 213 -8.18 -16.87 9.25
N ALA A 214 -8.97 -15.81 9.51
CA ALA A 214 -9.96 -15.30 8.55
C ALA A 214 -9.35 -14.84 7.21
N ALA A 215 -8.06 -14.48 7.18
CA ALA A 215 -7.38 -14.06 5.97
C ALA A 215 -7.17 -15.19 4.94
N ARG A 216 -7.36 -16.48 5.31
CA ARG A 216 -7.34 -17.60 4.37
C ARG A 216 -8.45 -17.50 3.32
N ASN A 217 -9.64 -17.01 3.69
CA ASN A 217 -10.69 -16.66 2.75
C ASN A 217 -10.59 -15.18 2.38
N SER A 218 -9.64 -14.86 1.54
CA SER A 218 -9.39 -13.50 1.10
C SER A 218 -9.08 -13.39 -0.38
N LEU A 219 -9.19 -12.19 -0.92
CA LEU A 219 -8.82 -11.87 -2.30
C LEU A 219 -8.35 -10.42 -2.44
N TYR A 220 -7.62 -10.17 -3.51
CA TYR A 220 -7.30 -8.82 -3.99
C TYR A 220 -7.89 -8.61 -5.38
N LEU A 221 -8.90 -7.75 -5.47
CA LEU A 221 -9.54 -7.39 -6.74
C LEU A 221 -8.99 -6.04 -7.22
N LYS A 222 -8.42 -6.02 -8.44
CA LYS A 222 -7.83 -4.82 -9.05
C LYS A 222 -8.51 -4.47 -10.37
N VAL A 223 -9.02 -3.25 -10.45
CA VAL A 223 -9.58 -2.67 -11.67
C VAL A 223 -8.61 -1.67 -12.26
N ARG A 224 -8.27 -1.81 -13.54
CA ARG A 224 -7.28 -1.02 -14.26
C ARG A 224 -7.64 -0.88 -15.74
N ASP A 225 -7.03 0.08 -16.45
CA ASP A 225 -7.33 0.37 -17.86
C ASP A 225 -6.77 -0.68 -18.85
N ARG A 226 -5.81 -1.51 -18.42
CA ARG A 226 -5.24 -2.61 -19.22
C ARG A 226 -4.93 -3.81 -18.32
N GLU A 227 -4.77 -4.98 -18.94
CA GLU A 227 -4.67 -6.25 -18.22
C GLU A 227 -3.39 -6.42 -17.38
N SER A 228 -2.27 -5.82 -17.79
CA SER A 228 -0.99 -5.95 -17.08
C SER A 228 -0.22 -4.64 -17.00
N TYR A 229 0.69 -4.55 -16.03
CA TYR A 229 1.63 -3.44 -15.86
C TYR A 229 0.93 -2.08 -15.83
N GLU A 230 -0.09 -1.97 -14.98
CA GLU A 230 -0.87 -0.74 -14.78
C GLU A 230 -1.24 -0.59 -13.30
N PHE A 231 -1.31 0.66 -12.83
CA PHE A 231 -1.80 0.98 -11.49
C PHE A 231 -3.32 0.86 -11.41
N ALA A 232 -3.84 0.60 -10.23
CA ALA A 232 -5.26 0.48 -10.01
C ALA A 232 -5.98 1.83 -10.22
N LEU A 233 -7.10 1.81 -10.96
CA LEU A 233 -8.12 2.86 -10.86
C LEU A 233 -8.90 2.72 -9.55
N ALA A 234 -9.23 1.49 -9.18
CA ALA A 234 -9.76 1.08 -7.88
C ALA A 234 -9.32 -0.35 -7.59
N SER A 235 -9.06 -0.67 -6.34
CA SER A 235 -8.81 -2.03 -5.88
C SER A 235 -9.40 -2.26 -4.50
N ALA A 236 -9.65 -3.52 -4.16
CA ALA A 236 -10.11 -3.94 -2.85
C ALA A 236 -9.34 -5.18 -2.38
N ALA A 237 -8.69 -5.09 -1.23
CA ALA A 237 -8.21 -6.23 -0.46
C ALA A 237 -9.30 -6.60 0.53
N CYS A 238 -9.80 -7.82 0.48
CA CYS A 238 -10.91 -8.25 1.30
C CYS A 238 -10.65 -9.64 1.89
N ALA A 239 -10.89 -9.80 3.21
CA ALA A 239 -11.06 -11.09 3.88
C ALA A 239 -12.46 -11.13 4.48
N LEU A 240 -13.14 -12.27 4.40
CA LEU A 240 -14.53 -12.42 4.82
C LEU A 240 -14.77 -13.80 5.43
N THR A 241 -15.38 -13.82 6.62
CA THR A 241 -15.94 -15.03 7.22
C THR A 241 -17.44 -14.85 7.35
N VAL A 242 -18.20 -15.79 6.80
CA VAL A 242 -19.66 -15.86 6.90
C VAL A 242 -20.05 -17.08 7.70
N THR A 243 -20.92 -16.90 8.70
CA THR A 243 -21.48 -17.97 9.52
C THR A 243 -23.00 -17.83 9.50
N ASP A 244 -23.71 -18.90 9.14
CA ASP A 244 -25.18 -18.91 9.05
C ASP A 244 -25.77 -17.74 8.27
N GLY A 245 -25.14 -17.42 7.12
CA GLY A 245 -25.56 -16.31 6.24
C GLY A 245 -25.26 -14.92 6.78
N THR A 246 -24.54 -14.81 7.91
CA THR A 246 -24.20 -13.55 8.59
C THR A 246 -22.69 -13.30 8.53
N VAL A 247 -22.28 -12.07 8.30
CA VAL A 247 -20.86 -11.65 8.30
C VAL A 247 -20.32 -11.71 9.73
N ALA A 248 -19.53 -12.74 10.04
CA ALA A 248 -18.90 -12.91 11.35
C ALA A 248 -17.64 -12.04 11.48
N GLU A 249 -16.77 -12.06 10.47
CA GLU A 249 -15.56 -11.25 10.41
C GLU A 249 -15.34 -10.70 9.00
N VAL A 250 -14.89 -9.45 8.92
CA VAL A 250 -14.53 -8.80 7.66
C VAL A 250 -13.35 -7.86 7.86
N ARG A 251 -12.44 -7.89 6.89
CA ARG A 251 -11.32 -6.97 6.73
C ARG A 251 -11.36 -6.41 5.32
N LEU A 252 -11.29 -5.10 5.18
CA LEU A 252 -11.47 -4.46 3.89
C LEU A 252 -10.59 -3.21 3.78
N ALA A 253 -9.79 -3.14 2.71
CA ALA A 253 -9.03 -1.95 2.38
C ALA A 253 -9.12 -1.65 0.88
N LEU A 254 -9.07 -0.35 0.54
CA LEU A 254 -9.18 0.15 -0.82
C LEU A 254 -7.85 0.72 -1.30
N GLY A 255 -7.55 0.53 -2.59
CA GLY A 255 -6.42 1.14 -3.27
C GLY A 255 -6.83 1.86 -4.55
N GLY A 256 -5.91 2.67 -5.09
CA GLY A 256 -6.16 3.46 -6.30
C GLY A 256 -7.15 4.62 -6.14
N VAL A 257 -7.81 4.77 -5.00
CA VAL A 257 -8.86 5.78 -4.76
C VAL A 257 -8.54 6.77 -3.66
N ALA A 258 -7.48 6.53 -2.89
CA ALA A 258 -7.10 7.36 -1.75
C ALA A 258 -5.62 7.77 -1.80
N THR A 259 -5.28 8.78 -1.00
CA THR A 259 -3.91 9.29 -0.89
C THR A 259 -3.00 8.41 -0.05
N LYS A 260 -3.57 7.48 0.72
CA LYS A 260 -2.89 6.37 1.40
C LYS A 260 -3.65 5.06 1.14
N PRO A 261 -3.09 3.87 1.41
CA PRO A 261 -3.89 2.65 1.46
C PRO A 261 -5.03 2.85 2.46
N TRP A 262 -6.27 2.60 2.06
CA TRP A 262 -7.44 3.07 2.77
C TRP A 262 -8.17 1.93 3.47
N ARG A 263 -8.08 1.83 4.81
CA ARG A 263 -8.89 0.88 5.57
C ARG A 263 -10.36 1.29 5.56
N ALA A 264 -11.22 0.43 5.05
CA ALA A 264 -12.65 0.72 4.89
C ALA A 264 -13.43 0.45 6.20
N ARG A 265 -13.11 1.19 7.27
CA ARG A 265 -13.64 0.94 8.62
C ARG A 265 -15.14 1.19 8.74
N LYS A 266 -15.70 2.14 7.99
CA LYS A 266 -17.16 2.41 7.97
C LYS A 266 -17.88 1.23 7.33
N ALA A 267 -17.37 0.71 6.22
CA ALA A 267 -17.92 -0.47 5.57
C ALA A 267 -17.84 -1.71 6.47
N GLU A 268 -16.68 -1.95 7.11
CA GLU A 268 -16.52 -3.05 8.06
C GLU A 268 -17.52 -2.98 9.22
N HIS A 269 -17.80 -1.77 9.71
CA HIS A 269 -18.79 -1.56 10.78
C HIS A 269 -20.22 -1.92 10.33
N VAL A 270 -20.61 -1.54 9.11
CA VAL A 270 -21.92 -1.86 8.53
C VAL A 270 -22.08 -3.34 8.26
N LEU A 271 -20.98 -4.03 7.91
CA LEU A 271 -21.00 -5.44 7.52
C LEU A 271 -21.05 -6.39 8.71
N ARG A 272 -20.35 -6.10 9.82
CA ARG A 272 -20.26 -7.02 10.97
C ARG A 272 -21.64 -7.30 11.57
N GLY A 273 -21.99 -8.59 11.69
CA GLY A 273 -23.27 -9.05 12.22
C GLY A 273 -24.46 -8.85 11.28
N ALA A 274 -24.23 -8.35 10.07
CA ALA A 274 -25.28 -8.16 9.07
C ALA A 274 -25.38 -9.36 8.11
N PRO A 275 -26.56 -9.58 7.45
CA PRO A 275 -26.68 -10.61 6.43
C PRO A 275 -25.68 -10.43 5.29
N ALA A 276 -25.04 -11.52 4.85
CA ALA A 276 -24.08 -11.53 3.75
C ALA A 276 -24.80 -11.44 2.39
N THR A 277 -25.45 -10.33 2.11
CA THR A 277 -26.25 -10.09 0.89
C THR A 277 -25.72 -8.90 0.11
N ARG A 278 -25.99 -8.88 -1.20
CA ARG A 278 -25.65 -7.77 -2.09
C ARG A 278 -26.16 -6.43 -1.59
N GLU A 279 -27.37 -6.40 -1.01
CA GLU A 279 -27.96 -5.18 -0.45
C GLU A 279 -27.12 -4.64 0.72
N THR A 280 -26.72 -5.51 1.65
CA THR A 280 -25.83 -5.14 2.77
C THR A 280 -24.48 -4.65 2.27
N PHE A 281 -23.89 -5.33 1.28
CA PHE A 281 -22.62 -4.97 0.69
C PHE A 281 -22.68 -3.59 0.00
N THR A 282 -23.80 -3.31 -0.69
CA THR A 282 -24.05 -2.00 -1.32
C THR A 282 -24.13 -0.88 -0.29
N ARG A 283 -24.91 -1.08 0.78
CA ARG A 283 -25.00 -0.09 1.88
C ARG A 283 -23.63 0.17 2.55
N ALA A 284 -22.83 -0.89 2.74
CA ALA A 284 -21.49 -0.75 3.30
C ALA A 284 -20.57 0.08 2.37
N ALA A 285 -20.63 -0.19 1.08
CA ALA A 285 -19.86 0.56 0.08
C ALA A 285 -20.29 2.04 -0.01
N GLU A 286 -21.59 2.31 0.08
CA GLU A 286 -22.14 3.67 0.13
C GLU A 286 -21.68 4.42 1.38
N ALA A 287 -21.73 3.77 2.55
CA ALA A 287 -21.27 4.37 3.81
C ALA A 287 -19.79 4.72 3.79
N GLU A 288 -18.95 3.86 3.18
CA GLU A 288 -17.50 4.11 3.08
C GLU A 288 -17.17 5.28 2.15
N LEU A 289 -17.85 5.35 1.02
CA LEU A 289 -17.57 6.37 -0.01
C LEU A 289 -18.39 7.67 0.18
N ALA A 290 -19.15 7.80 1.28
CA ALA A 290 -19.98 8.98 1.54
C ALA A 290 -19.17 10.29 1.63
N ASP A 291 -17.93 10.23 2.14
CA ASP A 291 -17.06 11.40 2.29
C ASP A 291 -16.09 11.59 1.09
N ALA A 292 -16.30 10.85 0.02
CA ALA A 292 -15.45 10.99 -1.15
C ALA A 292 -15.64 12.34 -1.84
N VAL A 293 -14.53 13.04 -2.11
CA VAL A 293 -14.50 14.35 -2.77
C VAL A 293 -13.87 14.21 -4.15
N PRO A 294 -14.67 14.19 -5.22
CA PRO A 294 -14.15 14.06 -6.57
C PRO A 294 -13.55 15.37 -7.08
N GLN A 295 -12.64 15.24 -8.04
CA GLN A 295 -12.16 16.31 -8.89
C GLN A 295 -12.88 16.28 -10.24
N ALA A 296 -12.57 17.24 -11.13
CA ALA A 296 -13.26 17.39 -12.41
C ALA A 296 -13.32 16.12 -13.28
N MET A 297 -12.30 15.23 -13.20
CA MET A 297 -12.18 14.09 -14.12
C MET A 297 -12.24 12.72 -13.43
N ASN A 298 -12.42 12.63 -12.10
CA ASN A 298 -12.30 11.36 -11.37
C ASN A 298 -13.54 10.93 -10.57
N ALA A 299 -14.68 11.60 -10.76
CA ALA A 299 -15.93 11.26 -10.08
C ALA A 299 -16.38 9.79 -10.31
N PHE A 300 -16.09 9.22 -11.47
CA PHE A 300 -16.39 7.82 -11.80
C PHE A 300 -15.74 6.82 -10.86
N LYS A 301 -14.62 7.20 -10.20
CA LYS A 301 -13.88 6.32 -9.27
C LYS A 301 -14.69 6.00 -8.01
N ILE A 302 -15.61 6.87 -7.61
CA ILE A 302 -16.49 6.65 -6.46
C ILE A 302 -17.39 5.43 -6.73
N GLU A 303 -18.09 5.43 -7.87
CA GLU A 303 -18.95 4.31 -8.25
C GLU A 303 -18.13 3.05 -8.57
N LEU A 304 -16.96 3.21 -9.20
CA LEU A 304 -16.06 2.10 -9.48
C LEU A 304 -15.58 1.43 -8.19
N ALA A 305 -15.20 2.20 -7.17
CA ALA A 305 -14.79 1.67 -5.86
C ALA A 305 -15.93 0.91 -5.16
N LYS A 306 -17.15 1.47 -5.15
CA LYS A 306 -18.33 0.79 -4.60
C LYS A 306 -18.55 -0.57 -5.26
N ARG A 307 -18.55 -0.62 -6.58
CA ARG A 307 -18.71 -1.88 -7.35
C ARG A 307 -17.58 -2.87 -7.11
N THR A 308 -16.34 -2.38 -6.96
CA THR A 308 -15.18 -3.21 -6.65
C THR A 308 -15.33 -3.87 -5.28
N MET A 309 -15.76 -3.12 -4.26
CA MET A 309 -16.05 -3.65 -2.92
C MET A 309 -17.16 -4.71 -2.94
N VAL A 310 -18.31 -4.38 -3.54
CA VAL A 310 -19.45 -5.31 -3.63
C VAL A 310 -19.01 -6.60 -4.33
N ARG A 311 -18.32 -6.50 -5.47
CA ARG A 311 -17.85 -7.66 -6.22
C ARG A 311 -16.87 -8.52 -5.41
N ALA A 312 -15.95 -7.91 -4.65
CA ALA A 312 -15.00 -8.64 -3.80
C ALA A 312 -15.75 -9.44 -2.72
N LEU A 313 -16.71 -8.81 -2.04
CA LEU A 313 -17.52 -9.44 -0.99
C LEU A 313 -18.41 -10.58 -1.55
N GLU A 314 -19.08 -10.38 -2.68
CA GLU A 314 -19.87 -11.42 -3.35
C GLU A 314 -19.00 -12.62 -3.75
N THR A 315 -17.80 -12.37 -4.28
CA THR A 315 -16.87 -13.43 -4.67
C THR A 315 -16.45 -14.28 -3.49
N LEU A 316 -16.13 -13.65 -2.34
CA LEU A 316 -15.73 -14.38 -1.13
C LEU A 316 -16.90 -15.14 -0.49
N THR A 317 -18.12 -14.55 -0.49
CA THR A 317 -19.33 -15.24 -0.02
C THR A 317 -19.60 -16.52 -0.81
N ALA A 318 -19.46 -16.43 -2.15
CA ALA A 318 -19.63 -17.61 -3.01
C ALA A 318 -18.57 -18.70 -2.78
N ARG A 319 -17.31 -18.33 -2.47
CA ARG A 319 -16.22 -19.28 -2.12
C ARG A 319 -16.49 -19.97 -0.79
N GLY A 320 -16.94 -19.23 0.24
CA GLY A 320 -17.22 -19.77 1.58
C GLY A 320 -18.47 -20.65 1.66
N GLY A 321 -19.44 -20.49 0.74
CA GLY A 321 -20.63 -21.35 0.68
C GLY A 321 -20.42 -22.66 -0.07
N ALA A 322 -19.25 -22.88 -0.65
CA ALA A 322 -18.89 -24.12 -1.37
C ALA A 322 -18.01 -25.08 -0.55
N ALA A 323 -17.69 -24.73 0.70
CA ALA A 323 -16.98 -25.54 1.69
C ALA A 323 -17.97 -26.04 2.77
#